data_2329edd7644b05ed3feb44a68178fec3
#
_entry.id   2329edd7644b05ed3feb44a68178fec3
#
_cell.length_a   1.000
_cell.length_b   1.000
_cell.length_c   1.000
_cell.angle_alpha   90.00
_cell.angle_beta   90.00
_cell.angle_gamma   90.00
#
_symmetry.space_group_name_H-M   'P 1'
#
loop_
_entity.id
_entity.type
_entity.pdbx_description
1 polymer ?
#
loop_
_entity_poly.entity_id
_entity_poly.type
_entity_poly.pdbx_seq_one_letter_code
_entity_poly.pdbx_strand_id
1 'polypeptide(L)'
;MKIALVHDWTIHMRGGEKVLDALAELFPGATLYTLFSDRKKLSPNLRRLRIKNSFLQYLPGIRHFYRWLLPLMPFAVRSLQIEDADLVISSSHCVAKGIRKPAGAFHICYCHTPARYLWGFEETYFSRFIVPVRRLIAFFLDRLRRHDLESNAGVDLFIANSECVRERILKFYKRDAIVIHPPVDI
;
A
#
# COMPACT_ATOMS: atom_id res chain seq x y z
N MET A 1 -8.29 13.91 -17.44
CA MET A 1 -7.30 12.99 -16.79
C MET A 1 -8.08 12.08 -15.83
N LYS A 2 -8.00 10.77 -16.02
CA LYS A 2 -8.60 9.75 -15.16
C LYS A 2 -7.60 9.31 -14.11
N ILE A 3 -8.01 9.34 -12.83
CA ILE A 3 -7.11 9.08 -11.70
C ILE A 3 -7.58 7.86 -10.93
N ALA A 4 -6.64 6.96 -10.64
CA ALA A 4 -6.83 5.84 -9.75
C ALA A 4 -6.02 6.06 -8.47
N LEU A 5 -6.67 6.08 -7.33
CA LEU A 5 -6.04 6.05 -6.02
C LEU A 5 -5.93 4.60 -5.56
N VAL A 6 -4.81 4.22 -4.98
CA VAL A 6 -4.59 2.87 -4.47
C VAL A 6 -4.12 2.93 -3.03
N HIS A 7 -4.69 2.12 -2.16
CA HIS A 7 -4.26 2.04 -0.76
C HIS A 7 -4.28 0.60 -0.25
N ASP A 8 -3.43 0.26 0.72
CA ASP A 8 -3.33 -1.11 1.21
C ASP A 8 -4.66 -1.61 1.78
N TRP A 9 -5.22 -0.92 2.78
CA TRP A 9 -6.56 -1.18 3.35
C TRP A 9 -7.10 0.07 4.02
N THR A 10 -8.42 0.19 4.10
CA THR A 10 -9.09 1.36 4.66
C THR A 10 -10.11 0.95 5.73
N ILE A 11 -9.60 0.55 6.90
CA ILE A 11 -10.41 0.09 8.05
C ILE A 11 -10.32 1.00 9.27
N HIS A 12 -9.46 2.00 9.23
CA HIS A 12 -9.27 3.03 10.24
C HIS A 12 -8.88 4.34 9.55
N MET A 13 -8.96 5.47 10.26
CA MET A 13 -8.41 6.76 9.82
C MET A 13 -7.14 7.06 10.60
N ARG A 14 -6.00 6.52 10.14
CA ARG A 14 -4.67 6.75 10.71
C ARG A 14 -3.84 7.62 9.77
N GLY A 15 -2.54 7.78 10.03
CA GLY A 15 -1.67 8.66 9.24
C GLY A 15 -1.67 8.37 7.74
N GLY A 16 -1.66 7.10 7.33
CA GLY A 16 -1.72 6.72 5.91
C GLY A 16 -3.05 7.07 5.27
N GLU A 17 -4.14 6.81 5.97
CA GLU A 17 -5.48 7.12 5.50
C GLU A 17 -5.77 8.63 5.49
N LYS A 18 -5.09 9.44 6.33
CA LYS A 18 -5.16 10.91 6.26
C LYS A 18 -4.51 11.45 4.97
N VAL A 19 -3.39 10.88 4.56
CA VAL A 19 -2.79 11.20 3.26
C VAL A 19 -3.73 10.81 2.12
N LEU A 20 -4.35 9.64 2.21
CA LEU A 20 -5.32 9.20 1.22
C LEU A 20 -6.57 10.11 1.19
N ASP A 21 -7.00 10.62 2.34
CA ASP A 21 -8.12 11.56 2.44
C ASP A 21 -7.81 12.89 1.75
N ALA A 22 -6.62 13.44 1.97
CA ALA A 22 -6.15 14.63 1.26
C ALA A 22 -6.07 14.41 -0.26
N LEU A 23 -5.62 13.23 -0.70
CA LEU A 23 -5.65 12.86 -2.12
C LEU A 23 -7.08 12.75 -2.66
N ALA A 24 -8.02 12.24 -1.87
CA ALA A 24 -9.44 12.16 -2.25
C ALA A 24 -10.10 13.54 -2.36
N GLU A 25 -9.68 14.50 -1.54
CA GLU A 25 -10.10 15.89 -1.62
C GLU A 25 -9.59 16.56 -2.90
N LEU A 26 -8.30 16.35 -3.22
CA LEU A 26 -7.69 16.87 -4.46
C LEU A 26 -8.28 16.24 -5.72
N PHE A 27 -8.71 14.98 -5.64
CA PHE A 27 -9.18 14.20 -6.78
C PHE A 27 -10.55 13.56 -6.53
N PRO A 28 -11.63 14.36 -6.38
CA PRO A 28 -12.95 13.85 -5.98
C PRO A 28 -13.61 12.92 -7.02
N GLY A 29 -13.12 12.92 -8.26
CA GLY A 29 -13.56 12.02 -9.32
C GLY A 29 -12.76 10.72 -9.44
N ALA A 30 -11.77 10.49 -8.57
CA ALA A 30 -10.92 9.30 -8.62
C ALA A 30 -11.68 8.02 -8.21
N THR A 31 -11.19 6.87 -8.69
CA THR A 31 -11.61 5.56 -8.18
C THR A 31 -10.59 5.07 -7.18
N LEU A 32 -11.02 4.68 -5.99
CA LEU A 32 -10.17 4.08 -4.96
C LEU A 32 -10.13 2.57 -5.10
N TYR A 33 -8.92 2.02 -5.23
CA TYR A 33 -8.62 0.60 -5.22
C TYR A 33 -7.95 0.24 -3.90
N THR A 34 -8.48 -0.76 -3.18
CA THR A 34 -7.93 -1.17 -1.88
C THR A 34 -8.17 -2.66 -1.65
N LEU A 35 -7.35 -3.29 -0.82
CA LEU A 35 -7.49 -4.72 -0.55
C LEU A 35 -8.84 -5.01 0.11
N PHE A 36 -9.20 -4.24 1.12
CA PHE A 36 -10.48 -4.30 1.81
C PHE A 36 -10.75 -2.97 2.54
N SER A 37 -12.03 -2.69 2.78
CA SER A 37 -12.48 -1.42 3.36
C SER A 37 -13.58 -1.59 4.39
N ASP A 38 -13.68 -0.62 5.30
CA ASP A 38 -14.84 -0.42 6.16
C ASP A 38 -15.46 0.95 5.92
N ARG A 39 -16.46 1.00 5.03
CA ARG A 39 -17.10 2.27 4.65
C ARG A 39 -17.60 3.08 5.82
N LYS A 40 -17.99 2.43 6.93
CA LYS A 40 -18.49 3.14 8.13
C LYS A 40 -17.42 3.97 8.82
N LYS A 41 -16.14 3.58 8.66
CA LYS A 41 -14.99 4.23 9.30
C LYS A 41 -14.25 5.21 8.40
N LEU A 42 -14.67 5.35 7.14
CA LEU A 42 -14.04 6.28 6.19
C LEU A 42 -14.49 7.72 6.45
N SER A 43 -13.62 8.67 6.09
CA SER A 43 -13.94 10.10 6.03
C SER A 43 -15.04 10.39 5.01
N PRO A 44 -15.67 11.57 5.05
CA PRO A 44 -16.63 11.98 4.05
C PRO A 44 -16.05 12.01 2.63
N ASN A 45 -14.80 12.45 2.44
CA ASN A 45 -14.14 12.51 1.14
C ASN A 45 -13.98 11.11 0.55
N LEU A 46 -13.44 10.17 1.33
CA LEU A 46 -13.26 8.78 0.88
C LEU A 46 -14.58 8.06 0.61
N ARG A 47 -15.66 8.35 1.37
CA ARG A 47 -16.97 7.74 1.13
C ARG A 47 -17.59 8.13 -0.20
N ARG A 48 -17.28 9.32 -0.72
CA ARG A 48 -17.78 9.82 -2.01
C ARG A 48 -17.15 9.12 -3.21
N LEU A 49 -15.94 8.57 -3.03
CA LEU A 49 -15.24 7.87 -4.11
C LEU A 49 -15.92 6.55 -4.46
N ARG A 50 -15.79 6.14 -5.72
CA ARG A 50 -16.06 4.77 -6.14
C ARG A 50 -14.95 3.88 -5.57
N ILE A 51 -15.30 2.89 -4.73
CA ILE A 51 -14.34 1.99 -4.09
C ILE A 51 -14.43 0.62 -4.74
N LYS A 52 -13.29 0.11 -5.23
CA LYS A 52 -13.10 -1.26 -5.72
C LYS A 52 -12.20 -2.02 -4.75
N ASN A 53 -12.73 -3.08 -4.15
CA ASN A 53 -12.01 -3.93 -3.22
C ASN A 53 -11.51 -5.21 -3.91
N SER A 54 -10.43 -5.80 -3.38
CA SER A 54 -9.98 -7.13 -3.80
C SER A 54 -10.90 -8.23 -3.25
N PHE A 55 -10.65 -9.47 -3.68
CA PHE A 55 -11.38 -10.64 -3.16
C PHE A 55 -11.26 -10.81 -1.63
N LEU A 56 -10.24 -10.25 -1.00
CA LEU A 56 -10.08 -10.31 0.46
C LEU A 56 -11.23 -9.66 1.21
N GLN A 57 -11.93 -8.70 0.61
CA GLN A 57 -13.10 -8.04 1.19
C GLN A 57 -14.21 -9.03 1.59
N TYR A 58 -14.32 -10.15 0.86
CA TYR A 58 -15.38 -11.13 1.05
C TYR A 58 -15.05 -12.17 2.14
N LEU A 59 -13.86 -12.14 2.72
CA LEU A 59 -13.50 -13.05 3.81
C LEU A 59 -14.17 -12.58 5.12
N PRO A 60 -15.02 -13.42 5.74
CA PRO A 60 -15.67 -13.07 7.00
C PRO A 60 -14.63 -12.73 8.07
N GLY A 61 -14.81 -11.62 8.76
CA GLY A 61 -13.92 -11.22 9.86
C GLY A 61 -12.53 -10.74 9.44
N ILE A 62 -12.27 -10.50 8.16
CA ILE A 62 -10.95 -10.05 7.62
C ILE A 62 -10.27 -8.98 8.48
N ARG A 63 -11.03 -8.04 9.03
CA ARG A 63 -10.55 -6.92 9.84
C ARG A 63 -9.82 -7.34 11.11
N HIS A 64 -10.06 -8.55 11.61
CA HIS A 64 -9.45 -9.05 12.85
C HIS A 64 -8.16 -9.84 12.60
N PHE A 65 -8.04 -10.50 11.44
CA PHE A 65 -6.92 -11.40 11.16
C PHE A 65 -6.13 -11.08 9.88
N TYR A 66 -6.40 -9.95 9.19
CA TYR A 66 -5.76 -9.58 7.92
C TYR A 66 -4.23 -9.67 7.95
N ARG A 67 -3.60 -9.44 9.12
CA ARG A 67 -2.14 -9.53 9.26
C ARG A 67 -1.59 -10.92 8.97
N TRP A 68 -2.38 -11.96 9.20
CA TRP A 68 -2.02 -13.34 8.88
C TRP A 68 -2.12 -13.64 7.37
N LEU A 69 -2.81 -12.79 6.62
CA LEU A 69 -2.99 -12.90 5.17
C LEU A 69 -1.90 -12.17 4.38
N LEU A 70 -0.85 -11.68 5.04
CA LEU A 70 0.30 -11.04 4.36
C LEU A 70 0.80 -11.83 3.14
N PRO A 71 0.96 -13.18 3.18
CA PRO A 71 1.40 -13.95 2.02
C PRO A 71 0.43 -13.91 0.82
N LEU A 72 -0.86 -13.63 1.05
CA LEU A 72 -1.89 -13.53 0.00
C LEU A 72 -2.04 -12.11 -0.56
N MET A 73 -1.61 -11.09 0.15
CA MET A 73 -1.78 -9.69 -0.24
C MET A 73 -1.17 -9.35 -1.61
N PRO A 74 0.01 -9.89 -2.02
CA PRO A 74 0.53 -9.70 -3.36
C PRO A 74 -0.40 -10.17 -4.48
N PHE A 75 -1.09 -11.29 -4.27
CA PHE A 75 -2.08 -11.77 -5.23
C PHE A 75 -3.33 -10.88 -5.22
N ALA A 76 -3.75 -10.46 -4.03
CA ALA A 76 -4.92 -9.61 -3.88
C ALA A 76 -4.75 -8.24 -4.54
N VAL A 77 -3.59 -7.59 -4.41
CA VAL A 77 -3.35 -6.31 -5.09
C VAL A 77 -3.25 -6.48 -6.60
N ARG A 78 -2.64 -7.58 -7.09
CA ARG A 78 -2.56 -7.89 -8.52
C ARG A 78 -3.92 -8.28 -9.13
N SER A 79 -4.88 -8.74 -8.34
CA SER A 79 -6.26 -9.03 -8.80
C SER A 79 -7.11 -7.77 -8.99
N LEU A 80 -6.69 -6.65 -8.42
CA LEU A 80 -7.32 -5.36 -8.66
C LEU A 80 -6.95 -4.88 -10.07
N GLN A 81 -7.93 -4.80 -10.95
CA GLN A 81 -7.73 -4.34 -12.32
C GLN A 81 -8.11 -2.87 -12.41
N ILE A 82 -7.13 -2.03 -12.74
CA ILE A 82 -7.38 -0.65 -13.15
C ILE A 82 -7.66 -0.69 -14.64
N GLU A 83 -8.95 -0.51 -15.01
CA GLU A 83 -9.39 -0.61 -16.40
C GLU A 83 -8.90 0.57 -17.24
N ASP A 84 -8.92 1.76 -16.63
CA ASP A 84 -8.62 3.00 -17.32
C ASP A 84 -8.15 4.07 -16.31
N ALA A 85 -6.94 4.55 -16.49
CA ALA A 85 -6.38 5.67 -15.74
C ALA A 85 -5.18 6.26 -16.50
N ASP A 86 -5.07 7.58 -16.49
CA ASP A 86 -3.89 8.30 -16.97
C ASP A 86 -2.84 8.39 -15.85
N LEU A 87 -3.31 8.50 -14.60
CA LEU A 87 -2.49 8.62 -13.40
C LEU A 87 -2.94 7.63 -12.32
N VAL A 88 -1.99 6.87 -11.80
CA VAL A 88 -2.15 6.00 -10.64
C VAL A 88 -1.37 6.59 -9.48
N ILE A 89 -2.01 6.79 -8.32
CA ILE A 89 -1.34 7.25 -7.10
C ILE A 89 -1.55 6.18 -6.04
N SER A 90 -0.47 5.48 -5.67
CA SER A 90 -0.52 4.51 -4.57
C SER A 90 0.01 5.11 -3.27
N SER A 91 -0.80 5.10 -2.22
CA SER A 91 -0.41 5.41 -0.84
C SER A 91 -0.11 4.09 -0.15
N SER A 92 1.19 3.75 -0.03
CA SER A 92 1.62 2.38 0.26
C SER A 92 2.53 2.29 1.49
N HIS A 93 2.23 1.32 2.34
CA HIS A 93 3.10 0.86 3.44
C HIS A 93 3.27 -0.67 3.45
N CYS A 94 2.60 -1.35 2.51
CA CYS A 94 2.63 -2.81 2.37
C CYS A 94 2.76 -3.21 0.89
N VAL A 95 1.66 -3.44 0.18
CA VAL A 95 1.64 -4.01 -1.18
C VAL A 95 0.99 -3.12 -2.25
N ALA A 96 0.35 -2.00 -1.86
CA ALA A 96 -0.45 -1.15 -2.76
C ALA A 96 0.33 -0.70 -4.01
N LYS A 97 1.64 -0.44 -3.88
CA LYS A 97 2.51 -0.09 -5.02
C LYS A 97 2.64 -1.19 -6.08
N GLY A 98 2.29 -2.44 -5.71
CA GLY A 98 2.32 -3.60 -6.61
C GLY A 98 1.10 -3.74 -7.50
N ILE A 99 0.20 -2.77 -7.54
CA ILE A 99 -0.93 -2.74 -8.45
C ILE A 99 -0.48 -2.71 -9.90
N ARG A 100 -1.24 -3.35 -10.78
CA ARG A 100 -1.01 -3.29 -12.23
C ARG A 100 -1.67 -2.04 -12.80
N LYS A 101 -0.86 -1.13 -13.32
CA LYS A 101 -1.35 0.06 -14.01
C LYS A 101 -1.69 -0.24 -15.47
N PRO A 102 -2.63 0.49 -16.09
CA PRO A 102 -2.84 0.45 -17.53
C PRO A 102 -1.59 0.85 -18.31
N ALA A 103 -1.47 0.37 -19.54
CA ALA A 103 -0.40 0.80 -20.44
C ALA A 103 -0.47 2.32 -20.66
N GLY A 104 0.67 3.00 -20.56
CA GLY A 104 0.77 4.47 -20.69
C GLY A 104 0.41 5.27 -19.45
N ALA A 105 -0.19 4.68 -18.42
CA ALA A 105 -0.47 5.39 -17.18
C ALA A 105 0.83 5.69 -16.41
N PHE A 106 0.91 6.89 -15.81
CA PHE A 106 2.00 7.25 -14.90
C PHE A 106 1.67 6.81 -13.47
N HIS A 107 2.63 6.21 -12.76
CA HIS A 107 2.42 5.71 -11.39
C HIS A 107 3.30 6.45 -10.38
N ILE A 108 2.67 7.18 -9.49
CA ILE A 108 3.29 7.81 -8.33
C ILE A 108 3.04 6.94 -7.10
N CYS A 109 4.10 6.56 -6.39
CA CYS A 109 3.98 5.87 -5.11
C CYS A 109 4.33 6.83 -3.96
N TYR A 110 3.32 7.25 -3.20
CA TYR A 110 3.52 7.86 -1.88
C TYR A 110 3.84 6.75 -0.88
N CYS A 111 5.12 6.60 -0.59
CA CYS A 111 5.64 5.55 0.26
C CYS A 111 5.70 6.03 1.72
N HIS A 112 4.86 5.46 2.59
CA HIS A 112 4.91 5.76 4.02
C HIS A 112 6.16 5.19 4.67
N THR A 113 6.59 4.02 4.24
CA THR A 113 7.89 3.39 4.52
C THR A 113 8.00 2.10 3.72
N PRO A 114 9.18 1.67 3.27
CA PRO A 114 9.40 0.29 2.89
C PRO A 114 8.94 -0.66 4.00
N ALA A 115 8.22 -1.72 3.63
CA ALA A 115 7.51 -2.59 4.57
C ALA A 115 8.41 -3.02 5.74
N ARG A 116 8.13 -2.57 6.95
CA ARG A 116 9.01 -2.73 8.12
C ARG A 116 9.29 -4.19 8.44
N TYR A 117 8.29 -5.06 8.32
CA TYR A 117 8.41 -6.50 8.57
C TYR A 117 9.27 -7.23 7.52
N LEU A 118 9.62 -6.57 6.40
CA LEU A 118 10.53 -7.08 5.37
C LEU A 118 11.93 -6.47 5.47
N TRP A 119 12.04 -5.22 5.95
CA TRP A 119 13.24 -4.40 5.82
C TRP A 119 13.70 -3.82 7.17
N GLY A 120 14.46 -4.63 7.92
CA GLY A 120 15.21 -4.16 9.08
C GLY A 120 14.48 -4.20 10.44
N PHE A 121 13.26 -4.75 10.51
CA PHE A 121 12.53 -4.91 11.77
C PHE A 121 11.97 -6.33 11.95
N GLU A 122 12.47 -7.31 11.19
CA GLU A 122 11.97 -8.69 11.17
C GLU A 122 12.03 -9.31 12.56
N GLU A 123 13.13 -9.10 13.28
CA GLU A 123 13.28 -9.64 14.63
C GLU A 123 12.24 -9.08 15.59
N THR A 124 11.92 -7.79 15.50
CA THR A 124 10.89 -7.15 16.33
C THR A 124 9.53 -7.79 16.15
N TYR A 125 9.21 -8.21 14.91
CA TYR A 125 7.91 -8.81 14.58
C TYR A 125 7.84 -10.30 14.88
N PHE A 126 8.96 -11.04 14.70
CA PHE A 126 8.92 -12.50 14.63
C PHE A 126 9.77 -13.22 15.68
N SER A 127 10.49 -12.51 16.56
CA SER A 127 11.34 -13.11 17.61
C SER A 127 10.59 -14.02 18.57
N ARG A 128 9.30 -13.77 18.79
CA ARG A 128 8.47 -14.50 19.76
C ARG A 128 8.03 -15.90 19.29
N PHE A 129 8.23 -16.21 18.02
CA PHE A 129 7.84 -17.52 17.49
C PHE A 129 8.92 -18.57 17.69
N ILE A 130 8.50 -19.84 17.88
CA ILE A 130 9.42 -20.99 17.98
C ILE A 130 10.16 -21.21 16.65
N VAL A 131 11.34 -21.82 16.71
CA VAL A 131 12.25 -21.98 15.57
C VAL A 131 11.61 -22.56 14.31
N PRO A 132 10.80 -23.64 14.34
CA PRO A 132 10.16 -24.16 13.13
C PRO A 132 9.23 -23.16 12.46
N VAL A 133 8.46 -22.42 13.26
CA VAL A 133 7.54 -21.37 12.76
C VAL A 133 8.34 -20.21 12.16
N ARG A 134 9.44 -19.82 12.78
CA ARG A 134 10.33 -18.77 12.23
C ARG A 134 10.90 -19.14 10.87
N ARG A 135 11.29 -20.41 10.65
CA ARG A 135 11.77 -20.90 9.34
C ARG A 135 10.68 -20.80 8.27
N LEU A 136 9.47 -21.19 8.59
CA LEU A 136 8.32 -21.06 7.68
C LEU A 136 8.02 -19.59 7.36
N ILE A 137 8.03 -18.73 8.38
CA ILE A 137 7.87 -17.28 8.21
C ILE A 137 8.98 -16.73 7.30
N ALA A 138 10.24 -17.09 7.52
CA ALA A 138 11.38 -16.64 6.71
C ALA A 138 11.19 -16.97 5.23
N PHE A 139 10.74 -18.17 4.90
CA PHE A 139 10.43 -18.56 3.52
C PHE A 139 9.37 -17.64 2.88
N PHE A 140 8.31 -17.30 3.60
CA PHE A 140 7.29 -16.37 3.11
C PHE A 140 7.82 -14.93 3.01
N LEU A 141 8.67 -14.50 3.94
CA LEU A 141 9.27 -13.16 3.91
C LEU A 141 10.16 -12.97 2.68
N ASP A 142 10.95 -13.98 2.31
CA ASP A 142 11.80 -13.89 1.12
C ASP A 142 11.00 -13.80 -0.17
N ARG A 143 9.86 -14.50 -0.24
CA ARG A 143 8.92 -14.37 -1.35
C ARG A 143 8.28 -12.98 -1.39
N LEU A 144 7.89 -12.46 -0.23
CA LEU A 144 7.33 -11.11 -0.09
C LEU A 144 8.36 -10.03 -0.45
N ARG A 145 9.62 -10.17 -0.04
CA ARG A 145 10.73 -9.26 -0.41
C ARG A 145 10.91 -9.20 -1.92
N ARG A 146 10.94 -10.36 -2.58
CA ARG A 146 11.05 -10.41 -4.04
C ARG A 146 9.90 -9.68 -4.70
N HIS A 147 8.66 -9.96 -4.28
CA HIS A 147 7.49 -9.24 -4.80
C HIS A 147 7.57 -7.73 -4.53
N ASP A 148 8.02 -7.32 -3.33
CA ASP A 148 8.16 -5.91 -2.95
C ASP A 148 9.18 -5.18 -3.85
N LEU A 149 10.30 -5.84 -4.18
CA LEU A 149 11.30 -5.31 -5.11
C LEU A 149 10.80 -5.30 -6.56
N GLU A 150 10.19 -6.37 -7.04
CA GLU A 150 9.61 -6.45 -8.38
C GLU A 150 8.55 -5.36 -8.60
N SER A 151 7.79 -5.04 -7.57
CA SER A 151 6.75 -4.01 -7.61
C SER A 151 7.31 -2.61 -7.91
N ASN A 152 8.59 -2.35 -7.63
CA ASN A 152 9.23 -1.07 -7.90
C ASN A 152 9.34 -0.76 -9.41
N ALA A 153 9.38 -1.79 -10.26
CA ALA A 153 9.44 -1.61 -11.71
C ALA A 153 8.18 -0.94 -12.28
N GLY A 154 7.04 -1.10 -11.60
CA GLY A 154 5.78 -0.48 -11.99
C GLY A 154 5.62 0.97 -11.52
N VAL A 155 6.54 1.49 -10.69
CA VAL A 155 6.48 2.83 -10.12
C VAL A 155 7.38 3.76 -10.90
N ASP A 156 6.81 4.83 -11.46
CA ASP A 156 7.56 5.85 -12.20
C ASP A 156 8.23 6.86 -11.26
N LEU A 157 7.52 7.29 -10.20
CA LEU A 157 7.98 8.26 -9.22
C LEU A 157 7.70 7.82 -7.78
N PHE A 158 8.71 7.87 -6.92
CA PHE A 158 8.53 7.70 -5.48
C PHE A 158 8.43 9.06 -4.77
N ILE A 159 7.46 9.17 -3.87
CA ILE A 159 7.35 10.25 -2.89
C ILE A 159 7.54 9.63 -1.51
N ALA A 160 8.45 10.18 -0.72
CA ALA A 160 8.69 9.80 0.66
C ALA A 160 8.00 10.79 1.61
N ASN A 161 7.42 10.31 2.70
CA ASN A 161 6.80 11.18 3.71
C ASN A 161 7.82 11.91 4.61
N SER A 162 9.10 11.58 4.54
CA SER A 162 10.18 12.16 5.34
C SER A 162 11.55 11.82 4.75
N GLU A 163 12.60 12.55 5.14
CA GLU A 163 13.99 12.23 4.74
C GLU A 163 14.39 10.81 5.19
N CYS A 164 14.01 10.40 6.39
CA CYS A 164 14.28 9.05 6.87
C CYS A 164 13.67 7.97 5.97
N VAL A 165 12.47 8.19 5.44
CA VAL A 165 11.84 7.27 4.50
C VAL A 165 12.50 7.34 3.11
N ARG A 166 12.94 8.52 2.65
CA ARG A 166 13.72 8.67 1.43
C ARG A 166 15.01 7.84 1.48
N GLU A 167 15.77 7.95 2.59
CA GLU A 167 16.97 7.14 2.80
C GLU A 167 16.67 5.64 2.79
N ARG A 168 15.56 5.20 3.37
CA ARG A 168 15.12 3.80 3.35
C ARG A 168 14.75 3.34 1.93
N ILE A 169 14.06 4.16 1.15
CA ILE A 169 13.77 3.88 -0.26
C ILE A 169 15.06 3.72 -1.05
N LEU A 170 16.01 4.65 -0.89
CA LEU A 170 17.33 4.55 -1.53
C LEU A 170 18.07 3.29 -1.10
N LYS A 171 18.08 2.98 0.19
CA LYS A 171 18.77 1.82 0.75
C LYS A 171 18.23 0.49 0.23
N PHE A 172 16.91 0.30 0.29
CA PHE A 172 16.28 -0.99 0.04
C PHE A 172 15.77 -1.16 -1.40
N TYR A 173 15.27 -0.09 -2.02
CA TYR A 173 14.71 -0.13 -3.37
C TYR A 173 15.69 0.34 -4.44
N LYS A 174 16.81 0.97 -4.06
CA LYS A 174 17.78 1.59 -4.99
C LYS A 174 17.12 2.61 -5.93
N ARG A 175 16.12 3.32 -5.42
CA ARG A 175 15.38 4.36 -6.11
C ARG A 175 15.52 5.67 -5.34
N ASP A 176 15.53 6.79 -6.05
CA ASP A 176 15.40 8.09 -5.42
C ASP A 176 13.92 8.43 -5.18
N ALA A 177 13.67 9.40 -4.30
CA ALA A 177 12.33 9.84 -3.94
C ALA A 177 12.31 11.33 -3.61
N ILE A 178 11.20 12.00 -3.96
CA ILE A 178 10.92 13.38 -3.54
C ILE A 178 10.31 13.34 -2.14
N VAL A 179 10.72 14.25 -1.26
CA VAL A 179 10.11 14.34 0.08
C VAL A 179 8.91 15.28 0.05
N ILE A 180 7.74 14.77 0.41
CA ILE A 180 6.52 15.54 0.65
C ILE A 180 5.94 15.07 1.98
N HIS A 181 5.95 15.94 2.99
CA HIS A 181 5.43 15.63 4.31
C HIS A 181 3.92 15.38 4.29
N PRO A 182 3.40 14.50 5.18
CA PRO A 182 1.97 14.25 5.27
C PRO A 182 1.22 15.49 5.76
N PRO A 183 -0.07 15.63 5.42
CA PRO A 183 -0.90 16.72 5.92
C PRO A 183 -1.01 16.65 7.45
N VAL A 184 -1.03 17.82 8.07
CA VAL A 184 -1.22 18.01 9.52
C VAL A 184 -2.55 18.70 9.72
N ASP A 185 -3.38 18.19 10.65
CA ASP A 185 -4.58 18.89 11.08
C ASP A 185 -4.12 20.11 11.93
N ILE A 186 -4.53 21.30 11.54
CA ILE A 186 -4.26 22.55 12.25
C ILE A 186 -5.50 22.90 13.06
#